data_bae618df226333c71aadc8fe94948850
#
_entry.id   bae618df226333c71aadc8fe94948850
#
_cell.length_a   1.000
_cell.length_b   1.000
_cell.length_c   1.000
_cell.angle_alpha   90.00
_cell.angle_beta   90.00
_cell.angle_gamma   90.00
#
_symmetry.space_group_name_H-M   'P 1'
#
loop_
_entity.id
_entity.type
_entity.pdbx_description
1 polymer ?
#
loop_
_entity_poly.entity_id
_entity_poly.type
_entity_poly.pdbx_seq_one_letter_code
_entity_poly.pdbx_strand_id
1 'polypeptide(L)'
;MAYWHHTDFKFHRLVTQIGCYWGGGGHTELYLIEGDRLALIDTGVASTPDEYVAPALAAIGRSLADVEVVINTHGHHDHAGGNRAVHDASGCEIWIHEADVAITQDADQQFELFFARNERLLGREARLPAARQSIVASAGQPAPIARTLADGERLDLGRGLELRVVHTPGHTLGCCTFLWEREGIAISGDSVLGRGSRVGGMPLIFYPDQYRRTIERVRALRPRALCLGHHYRTLRQTNESVRRGDLVDAFLDESAEIADLIEAATARAVAAEGREAPFEPILRRALADLGAAMPLANEAGADLPNGAVAPISAFWSGLTGR
;
A
#
# COMPACT_ATOMS: atom_id res chain seq x y z
N MET A 1 -22.52 -18.51 5.73
CA MET A 1 -21.08 -18.82 5.91
C MET A 1 -20.54 -17.73 6.80
N ALA A 2 -20.06 -18.06 7.99
CA ALA A 2 -19.55 -17.09 8.94
C ALA A 2 -18.23 -16.55 8.39
N TYR A 3 -18.22 -15.29 7.99
CA TYR A 3 -16.99 -14.57 7.67
C TYR A 3 -16.26 -14.30 8.99
N TRP A 4 -14.97 -14.58 9.00
CA TRP A 4 -14.07 -14.34 10.11
C TRP A 4 -14.05 -12.85 10.43
N HIS A 5 -14.72 -12.46 11.50
CA HIS A 5 -14.74 -11.13 12.04
C HIS A 5 -13.57 -10.98 13.01
N HIS A 6 -12.82 -9.91 12.84
CA HIS A 6 -11.85 -9.32 13.78
C HIS A 6 -10.61 -10.17 14.09
N THR A 7 -9.57 -9.94 13.34
CA THR A 7 -8.21 -10.15 13.83
C THR A 7 -7.63 -8.84 14.35
N ASP A 8 -8.28 -8.21 15.32
CA ASP A 8 -7.64 -7.16 16.08
C ASP A 8 -6.51 -7.81 16.88
N PHE A 9 -5.29 -7.64 16.43
CA PHE A 9 -4.14 -8.23 17.07
C PHE A 9 -3.31 -7.16 17.76
N LYS A 10 -3.38 -7.14 19.09
CA LYS A 10 -2.52 -6.30 19.91
C LYS A 10 -1.13 -6.91 19.97
N PHE A 11 -0.25 -6.55 19.02
CA PHE A 11 1.10 -7.09 18.97
C PHE A 11 2.09 -6.32 19.88
N HIS A 12 1.72 -5.14 20.34
CA HIS A 12 2.40 -4.37 21.36
C HIS A 12 1.37 -3.72 22.31
N ARG A 13 1.74 -3.45 23.57
CA ARG A 13 0.81 -2.86 24.57
C ARG A 13 0.19 -1.52 24.12
N LEU A 14 0.83 -0.79 23.21
CA LEU A 14 0.39 0.51 22.69
C LEU A 14 0.03 0.49 21.19
N VAL A 15 0.11 -0.66 20.54
CA VAL A 15 -0.17 -0.77 19.09
C VAL A 15 -1.07 -1.95 18.82
N THR A 16 -2.23 -1.68 18.26
CA THR A 16 -3.21 -2.67 17.81
C THR A 16 -3.32 -2.62 16.29
N GLN A 17 -3.17 -3.76 15.65
CA GLN A 17 -3.43 -3.94 14.23
C GLN A 17 -4.91 -4.19 14.01
N ILE A 18 -5.51 -3.54 13.00
CA ILE A 18 -6.90 -3.69 12.62
C ILE A 18 -6.95 -4.15 11.17
N GLY A 19 -7.32 -5.41 10.94
CA GLY A 19 -7.48 -5.97 9.60
C GLY A 19 -8.83 -5.60 9.01
N CYS A 20 -8.84 -4.93 7.87
CA CYS A 20 -10.03 -4.42 7.21
C CYS A 20 -10.24 -5.07 5.86
N TYR A 21 -11.44 -5.60 5.60
CA TYR A 21 -11.81 -6.19 4.32
C TYR A 21 -12.83 -5.30 3.61
N TRP A 22 -12.68 -5.12 2.30
CA TRP A 22 -13.56 -4.28 1.51
C TRP A 22 -13.88 -4.89 0.14
N GLY A 23 -14.80 -4.29 -0.60
CA GLY A 23 -15.36 -4.82 -1.84
C GLY A 23 -14.32 -5.32 -2.85
N GLY A 24 -14.67 -6.35 -3.62
CA GLY A 24 -13.76 -6.97 -4.61
C GLY A 24 -12.69 -7.87 -3.97
N GLY A 25 -12.72 -8.04 -2.64
CA GLY A 25 -11.78 -8.84 -1.88
C GLY A 25 -10.49 -8.10 -1.55
N GLY A 26 -10.53 -6.79 -1.51
CA GLY A 26 -9.47 -5.96 -0.96
C GLY A 26 -9.32 -6.20 0.54
N HIS A 27 -8.14 -5.89 1.03
CA HIS A 27 -7.79 -6.02 2.44
C HIS A 27 -6.71 -5.00 2.75
N THR A 28 -6.84 -4.26 3.86
CA THR A 28 -5.86 -3.27 4.32
C THR A 28 -5.65 -3.43 5.81
N GLU A 29 -4.43 -3.24 6.29
CA GLU A 29 -4.07 -3.23 7.69
C GLU A 29 -3.88 -1.80 8.18
N LEU A 30 -4.60 -1.46 9.23
CA LEU A 30 -4.47 -0.20 9.94
C LEU A 30 -3.80 -0.43 11.28
N TYR A 31 -3.23 0.63 11.88
CA TYR A 31 -2.57 0.51 13.16
C TYR A 31 -3.06 1.59 14.13
N LEU A 32 -3.77 1.16 15.18
CA LEU A 32 -4.21 2.03 16.27
C LEU A 32 -3.06 2.19 17.27
N ILE A 33 -2.72 3.43 17.58
CA ILE A 33 -1.61 3.82 18.45
C ILE A 33 -2.16 4.47 19.73
N GLU A 34 -1.95 3.82 20.87
CA GLU A 34 -2.45 4.23 22.19
C GLU A 34 -1.40 5.04 22.97
N GLY A 35 -0.99 6.19 22.43
CA GLY A 35 -0.14 7.17 23.11
C GLY A 35 -0.92 7.98 24.16
N ASP A 36 -0.40 9.16 24.54
CA ASP A 36 -1.20 10.19 25.22
C ASP A 36 -2.19 10.80 24.22
N ARG A 37 -1.78 10.91 22.95
CA ARG A 37 -2.67 11.13 21.81
C ARG A 37 -3.08 9.77 21.23
N LEU A 38 -4.39 9.58 21.02
CA LEU A 38 -4.90 8.42 20.31
C LEU A 38 -4.74 8.66 18.81
N ALA A 39 -3.90 7.88 18.17
CA ALA A 39 -3.58 8.03 16.77
C ALA A 39 -3.99 6.80 15.96
N LEU A 40 -4.38 7.02 14.71
CA LEU A 40 -4.65 5.96 13.74
C LEU A 40 -3.70 6.10 12.55
N ILE A 41 -2.93 5.06 12.25
CA ILE A 41 -2.13 5.00 11.02
C ILE A 41 -2.97 4.33 9.96
N ASP A 42 -3.27 5.08 8.92
CA ASP A 42 -4.23 4.83 7.83
C ASP A 42 -5.68 4.65 8.31
N THR A 43 -6.62 4.75 7.38
CA THR A 43 -8.06 4.75 7.67
C THR A 43 -8.85 3.78 6.79
N GLY A 44 -8.18 3.09 5.86
CA GLY A 44 -8.83 2.18 4.93
C GLY A 44 -9.61 2.91 3.83
N VAL A 45 -10.62 2.25 3.28
CA VAL A 45 -11.57 2.83 2.34
C VAL A 45 -12.65 3.63 3.09
N ALA A 46 -13.49 4.36 2.38
CA ALA A 46 -14.51 5.26 2.95
C ALA A 46 -15.41 4.62 4.02
N SER A 47 -15.76 3.33 3.90
CA SER A 47 -16.61 2.63 4.88
C SER A 47 -15.84 2.01 6.05
N THR A 48 -14.53 1.88 5.95
CA THR A 48 -13.69 1.22 6.96
C THR A 48 -13.81 1.79 8.37
N PRO A 49 -13.88 3.12 8.58
CA PRO A 49 -13.99 3.67 9.93
C PRO A 49 -15.20 3.16 10.70
N ASP A 50 -16.36 3.08 10.08
CA ASP A 50 -17.58 2.60 10.73
C ASP A 50 -17.59 1.07 10.87
N GLU A 51 -17.12 0.35 9.86
CA GLU A 51 -17.19 -1.10 9.80
C GLU A 51 -16.14 -1.80 10.67
N TYR A 52 -14.95 -1.22 10.83
CA TYR A 52 -13.80 -1.86 11.50
C TYR A 52 -13.18 -1.03 12.61
N VAL A 53 -12.93 0.28 12.38
CA VAL A 53 -12.23 1.11 13.39
C VAL A 53 -13.11 1.37 14.59
N ALA A 54 -14.38 1.71 14.40
CA ALA A 54 -15.31 1.99 15.50
C ALA A 54 -15.50 0.76 16.41
N PRO A 55 -15.71 -0.47 15.90
CA PRO A 55 -15.73 -1.67 16.74
C PRO A 55 -14.42 -1.92 17.50
N ALA A 56 -13.26 -1.74 16.86
CA ALA A 56 -11.97 -1.91 17.51
C ALA A 56 -11.76 -0.91 18.64
N LEU A 57 -12.15 0.34 18.45
CA LEU A 57 -12.12 1.38 19.48
C LEU A 57 -13.09 1.06 20.62
N ALA A 58 -14.31 0.59 20.31
CA ALA A 58 -15.29 0.21 21.34
C ALA A 58 -14.77 -0.92 22.24
N ALA A 59 -14.00 -1.86 21.70
CA ALA A 59 -13.38 -2.94 22.47
C ALA A 59 -12.40 -2.47 23.55
N ILE A 60 -11.84 -1.26 23.41
CA ILE A 60 -10.97 -0.61 24.40
C ILE A 60 -11.66 0.54 25.15
N GLY A 61 -12.98 0.66 25.04
CA GLY A 61 -13.78 1.71 25.70
C GLY A 61 -13.62 3.09 25.10
N ARG A 62 -13.29 3.17 23.80
CA ARG A 62 -13.12 4.39 23.00
C ARG A 62 -14.13 4.43 21.85
N SER A 63 -14.14 5.55 21.15
CA SER A 63 -14.95 5.79 19.94
C SER A 63 -14.16 6.54 18.88
N LEU A 64 -14.71 6.69 17.69
CA LEU A 64 -14.07 7.52 16.65
C LEU A 64 -13.87 8.96 17.12
N ALA A 65 -14.75 9.49 17.99
CA ALA A 65 -14.62 10.84 18.54
C ALA A 65 -13.40 11.04 19.46
N ASP A 66 -12.76 9.95 19.91
CA ASP A 66 -11.56 10.01 20.73
C ASP A 66 -10.26 10.04 19.90
N VAL A 67 -10.33 9.83 18.58
CA VAL A 67 -9.15 9.88 17.70
C VAL A 67 -8.70 11.33 17.56
N GLU A 68 -7.45 11.61 17.88
CA GLU A 68 -6.88 12.97 17.85
C GLU A 68 -6.05 13.23 16.60
N VAL A 69 -5.47 12.19 16.01
CA VAL A 69 -4.67 12.31 14.80
C VAL A 69 -4.77 11.06 13.92
N VAL A 70 -4.88 11.28 12.63
CA VAL A 70 -4.69 10.27 11.59
C VAL A 70 -3.36 10.55 10.90
N ILE A 71 -2.52 9.53 10.74
CA ILE A 71 -1.23 9.63 10.07
C ILE A 71 -1.27 8.66 8.88
N ASN A 72 -1.31 9.18 7.65
CA ASN A 72 -1.34 8.33 6.47
C ASN A 72 0.07 7.89 6.05
N THR A 73 0.23 6.61 5.78
CA THR A 73 1.45 6.07 5.18
C THR A 73 1.61 6.56 3.75
N HIS A 74 0.51 6.69 3.01
CA HIS A 74 0.44 7.23 1.66
C HIS A 74 -1.01 7.58 1.26
N GLY A 75 -1.21 8.11 0.06
CA GLY A 75 -2.47 8.72 -0.36
C GLY A 75 -3.44 7.81 -1.11
N HIS A 76 -3.21 6.51 -1.26
CA HIS A 76 -4.17 5.64 -1.96
C HIS A 76 -5.49 5.49 -1.21
N HIS A 77 -6.55 5.27 -1.98
CA HIS A 77 -7.94 5.22 -1.51
C HIS A 77 -8.20 4.17 -0.42
N ASP A 78 -7.45 3.09 -0.41
CA ASP A 78 -7.56 2.01 0.56
C ASP A 78 -6.72 2.22 1.82
N HIS A 79 -6.02 3.35 1.91
CA HIS A 79 -5.29 3.83 3.09
C HIS A 79 -5.83 5.14 3.63
N ALA A 80 -6.26 6.07 2.76
CA ALA A 80 -6.69 7.40 3.12
C ALA A 80 -8.20 7.65 2.91
N GLY A 81 -8.94 6.69 2.36
CA GLY A 81 -10.35 6.86 1.99
C GLY A 81 -11.28 7.12 3.17
N GLY A 82 -10.96 6.59 4.35
CA GLY A 82 -11.71 6.81 5.58
C GLY A 82 -11.39 8.11 6.31
N ASN A 83 -10.41 8.90 5.87
CA ASN A 83 -9.97 10.12 6.54
C ASN A 83 -11.14 11.07 6.87
N ARG A 84 -12.05 11.25 5.92
CA ARG A 84 -13.20 12.15 6.09
C ARG A 84 -14.14 11.68 7.21
N ALA A 85 -14.45 10.40 7.27
CA ALA A 85 -15.34 9.85 8.29
C ALA A 85 -14.75 10.00 9.70
N VAL A 86 -13.44 9.73 9.86
CA VAL A 86 -12.76 9.92 11.15
C VAL A 86 -12.72 11.39 11.53
N HIS A 87 -12.35 12.27 10.59
CA HIS A 87 -12.31 13.72 10.83
C HIS A 87 -13.68 14.28 11.23
N ASP A 88 -14.75 13.91 10.54
CA ASP A 88 -16.10 14.39 10.86
C ASP A 88 -16.58 13.92 12.24
N ALA A 89 -16.15 12.73 12.69
CA ALA A 89 -16.51 12.19 13.99
C ALA A 89 -15.73 12.82 15.15
N SER A 90 -14.48 13.24 14.94
CA SER A 90 -13.56 13.63 16.03
C SER A 90 -13.01 15.05 15.91
N GLY A 91 -13.00 15.64 14.70
CA GLY A 91 -12.22 16.83 14.42
C GLY A 91 -10.70 16.60 14.39
N CYS A 92 -10.25 15.34 14.25
CA CYS A 92 -8.84 14.98 14.29
C CYS A 92 -8.00 15.68 13.21
N GLU A 93 -6.73 15.84 13.49
CA GLU A 93 -5.75 16.28 12.49
C GLU A 93 -5.42 15.14 11.52
N ILE A 94 -5.35 15.44 10.20
CA ILE A 94 -4.89 14.50 9.18
C ILE A 94 -3.48 14.90 8.76
N TRP A 95 -2.53 13.98 8.89
CA TRP A 95 -1.11 14.16 8.54
C TRP A 95 -0.71 13.22 7.42
N ILE A 96 -0.06 13.74 6.39
CA ILE A 96 0.42 12.97 5.24
C ILE A 96 1.66 13.63 4.64
N HIS A 97 2.47 12.88 3.90
CA HIS A 97 3.60 13.45 3.18
C HIS A 97 3.13 14.37 2.03
N GLU A 98 3.84 15.49 1.84
CA GLU A 98 3.47 16.53 0.86
C GLU A 98 3.21 15.98 -0.55
N ALA A 99 4.03 15.04 -1.01
CA ALA A 99 3.93 14.49 -2.36
C ALA A 99 2.61 13.71 -2.65
N ASP A 100 1.89 13.29 -1.60
CA ASP A 100 0.63 12.55 -1.75
C ASP A 100 -0.62 13.38 -1.41
N VAL A 101 -0.46 14.64 -1.00
CA VAL A 101 -1.61 15.52 -0.71
C VAL A 101 -2.56 15.58 -1.91
N ALA A 102 -2.05 15.78 -3.11
CA ALA A 102 -2.88 15.96 -4.29
C ALA A 102 -3.76 14.73 -4.59
N ILE A 103 -3.21 13.52 -4.52
CA ILE A 103 -3.95 12.27 -4.78
C ILE A 103 -4.92 11.92 -3.63
N THR A 104 -4.68 12.42 -2.42
CA THR A 104 -5.59 12.26 -1.28
C THR A 104 -6.78 13.23 -1.37
N GLN A 105 -6.57 14.40 -1.97
CA GLN A 105 -7.60 15.42 -2.13
C GLN A 105 -8.43 15.27 -3.41
N ASP A 106 -7.93 14.52 -4.39
CA ASP A 106 -8.57 14.33 -5.69
C ASP A 106 -8.49 12.86 -6.13
N ALA A 107 -9.59 12.13 -5.92
CA ALA A 107 -9.71 10.73 -6.31
C ALA A 107 -9.65 10.52 -7.84
N ASP A 108 -10.01 11.52 -8.64
CA ASP A 108 -9.88 11.47 -10.09
C ASP A 108 -8.41 11.55 -10.51
N GLN A 109 -7.64 12.41 -9.87
CA GLN A 109 -6.20 12.47 -10.10
C GLN A 109 -5.52 11.15 -9.72
N GLN A 110 -5.91 10.55 -8.59
CA GLN A 110 -5.41 9.22 -8.19
C GLN A 110 -5.77 8.16 -9.26
N PHE A 111 -7.01 8.14 -9.71
CA PHE A 111 -7.46 7.22 -10.75
C PHE A 111 -6.65 7.37 -12.05
N GLU A 112 -6.44 8.60 -12.52
CA GLU A 112 -5.68 8.88 -13.74
C GLU A 112 -4.22 8.41 -13.64
N LEU A 113 -3.55 8.69 -12.51
CA LEU A 113 -2.14 8.36 -12.32
C LEU A 113 -1.86 6.85 -12.19
N PHE A 114 -2.71 6.12 -11.49
CA PHE A 114 -2.39 4.75 -11.07
C PHE A 114 -3.23 3.66 -11.76
N PHE A 115 -4.40 4.01 -12.32
CA PHE A 115 -5.31 3.02 -12.88
C PHE A 115 -5.62 3.25 -14.37
N ALA A 116 -6.02 4.46 -14.76
CA ALA A 116 -6.49 4.75 -16.11
C ALA A 116 -5.41 4.53 -17.18
N ARG A 117 -4.16 4.90 -16.89
CA ARG A 117 -3.03 4.70 -17.79
C ARG A 117 -2.90 3.25 -18.25
N ASN A 118 -3.00 2.30 -17.33
CA ASN A 118 -2.85 0.89 -17.62
C ASN A 118 -3.97 0.36 -18.53
N GLU A 119 -5.21 0.78 -18.30
CA GLU A 119 -6.33 0.42 -19.16
C GLU A 119 -6.17 0.99 -20.58
N ARG A 120 -5.68 2.24 -20.71
CA ARG A 120 -5.39 2.87 -22.01
C ARG A 120 -4.26 2.16 -22.76
N LEU A 121 -3.18 1.77 -22.06
CA LEU A 121 -2.08 1.00 -22.67
C LEU A 121 -2.54 -0.33 -23.29
N LEU A 122 -3.68 -0.85 -22.82
CA LEU A 122 -4.27 -2.11 -23.27
C LEU A 122 -5.47 -1.90 -24.21
N GLY A 123 -5.79 -0.67 -24.60
CA GLY A 123 -6.97 -0.38 -25.45
C GLY A 123 -8.30 -0.72 -24.77
N ARG A 124 -8.38 -0.59 -23.44
CA ARG A 124 -9.55 -0.97 -22.63
C ARG A 124 -10.31 0.22 -22.08
N GLU A 125 -10.37 1.32 -22.84
CA GLU A 125 -11.01 2.58 -22.43
C GLU A 125 -12.47 2.39 -22.01
N ALA A 126 -13.16 1.39 -22.58
CA ALA A 126 -14.54 1.06 -22.19
C ALA A 126 -14.71 0.68 -20.71
N ARG A 127 -13.63 0.30 -20.02
CA ARG A 127 -13.64 -0.03 -18.58
C ARG A 127 -13.45 1.18 -17.67
N LEU A 128 -12.93 2.29 -18.19
CA LEU A 128 -12.56 3.46 -17.39
C LEU A 128 -13.72 3.99 -16.53
N PRO A 129 -14.98 4.13 -17.04
CA PRO A 129 -16.06 4.65 -16.21
C PRO A 129 -16.34 3.81 -14.96
N ALA A 130 -16.41 2.49 -15.10
CA ALA A 130 -16.69 1.59 -13.98
C ALA A 130 -15.52 1.53 -12.99
N ALA A 131 -14.29 1.48 -13.49
CA ALA A 131 -13.08 1.50 -12.66
C ALA A 131 -12.97 2.83 -11.88
N ARG A 132 -13.21 3.98 -12.55
CA ARG A 132 -13.24 5.28 -11.90
C ARG A 132 -14.29 5.35 -10.79
N GLN A 133 -15.52 4.89 -11.08
CA GLN A 133 -16.59 4.88 -10.08
C GLN A 133 -16.19 4.08 -8.83
N SER A 134 -15.54 2.93 -9.01
CA SER A 134 -15.08 2.10 -7.89
C SER A 134 -14.03 2.82 -7.04
N ILE A 135 -13.03 3.45 -7.66
CA ILE A 135 -11.96 4.16 -6.95
C ILE A 135 -12.52 5.38 -6.21
N VAL A 136 -13.35 6.20 -6.87
CA VAL A 136 -13.96 7.39 -6.25
C VAL A 136 -14.86 7.00 -5.07
N ALA A 137 -15.63 5.92 -5.20
CA ALA A 137 -16.46 5.43 -4.10
C ALA A 137 -15.63 4.95 -2.90
N SER A 138 -14.50 4.28 -3.15
CA SER A 138 -13.59 3.80 -2.11
C SER A 138 -12.81 4.93 -1.44
N ALA A 139 -12.43 5.97 -2.20
CA ALA A 139 -11.72 7.14 -1.69
C ALA A 139 -12.61 8.03 -0.79
N GLY A 140 -13.92 7.98 -0.97
CA GLY A 140 -14.84 8.86 -0.25
C GLY A 140 -14.64 10.34 -0.57
N GLN A 141 -15.02 11.20 0.38
CA GLN A 141 -14.80 12.65 0.29
C GLN A 141 -13.45 13.04 0.90
N PRO A 142 -12.75 14.03 0.35
CA PRO A 142 -11.49 14.49 0.93
C PRO A 142 -11.68 15.11 2.30
N ALA A 143 -10.74 14.88 3.21
CA ALA A 143 -10.64 15.55 4.51
C ALA A 143 -9.59 16.68 4.46
N PRO A 144 -9.72 17.73 5.29
CA PRO A 144 -8.69 18.75 5.38
C PRO A 144 -7.36 18.16 5.85
N ILE A 145 -6.27 18.43 5.14
CA ILE A 145 -4.93 18.08 5.59
C ILE A 145 -4.44 19.17 6.55
N ALA A 146 -4.23 18.79 7.80
CA ALA A 146 -3.78 19.71 8.86
C ALA A 146 -2.26 19.90 8.83
N ARG A 147 -1.49 18.90 8.38
CA ARG A 147 -0.03 18.93 8.41
C ARG A 147 0.57 18.06 7.31
N THR A 148 1.60 18.56 6.65
CA THR A 148 2.46 17.76 5.79
C THR A 148 3.67 17.25 6.57
N LEU A 149 4.03 15.99 6.30
CA LEU A 149 5.16 15.31 6.96
C LEU A 149 6.42 15.43 6.10
N ALA A 150 7.56 15.51 6.78
CA ALA A 150 8.87 15.54 6.15
C ALA A 150 9.76 14.38 6.63
N ASP A 151 10.71 13.99 5.78
CA ASP A 151 11.70 12.96 6.11
C ASP A 151 12.52 13.32 7.34
N GLY A 152 12.72 12.37 8.23
CA GLY A 152 13.48 12.53 9.50
C GLY A 152 12.68 13.21 10.62
N GLU A 153 11.49 13.69 10.38
CA GLU A 153 10.65 14.32 11.37
C GLU A 153 10.26 13.34 12.48
N ARG A 154 10.12 13.86 13.72
CA ARG A 154 9.73 13.07 14.89
C ARG A 154 8.34 13.48 15.35
N LEU A 155 7.48 12.49 15.49
CA LEU A 155 6.08 12.63 15.88
C LEU A 155 5.94 12.09 17.32
N ASP A 156 5.88 12.97 18.30
CA ASP A 156 5.66 12.57 19.69
C ASP A 156 4.16 12.36 19.93
N LEU A 157 3.79 11.12 20.24
CA LEU A 157 2.42 10.70 20.56
C LEU A 157 2.24 10.45 22.07
N GLY A 158 3.25 10.77 22.88
CA GLY A 158 3.24 10.56 24.32
C GLY A 158 3.58 9.13 24.74
N ARG A 159 3.67 8.89 26.05
CA ARG A 159 4.01 7.59 26.65
C ARG A 159 5.34 7.00 26.19
N GLY A 160 6.25 7.85 25.69
CA GLY A 160 7.51 7.42 25.08
C GLY A 160 7.33 6.77 23.71
N LEU A 161 6.22 7.04 23.05
CA LEU A 161 5.94 6.65 21.69
C LEU A 161 6.24 7.84 20.78
N GLU A 162 7.43 7.84 20.22
CA GLU A 162 7.90 8.79 19.23
C GLU A 162 8.13 8.04 17.92
N LEU A 163 7.43 8.43 16.88
CA LEU A 163 7.59 7.87 15.54
C LEU A 163 8.50 8.77 14.71
N ARG A 164 9.56 8.21 14.13
CA ARG A 164 10.35 8.91 13.14
C ARG A 164 9.76 8.67 11.75
N VAL A 165 9.49 9.74 11.02
CA VAL A 165 9.08 9.70 9.61
C VAL A 165 10.29 9.31 8.76
N VAL A 166 10.16 8.29 7.96
CA VAL A 166 11.14 7.86 6.96
C VAL A 166 10.47 7.89 5.61
N HIS A 167 10.84 8.81 4.73
CA HIS A 167 10.29 8.91 3.37
C HIS A 167 10.76 7.72 2.53
N THR A 168 9.84 6.90 2.08
CA THR A 168 10.06 5.60 1.43
C THR A 168 9.25 5.46 0.14
N PRO A 169 9.49 6.34 -0.86
CA PRO A 169 8.74 6.36 -2.12
C PRO A 169 8.99 5.13 -2.98
N GLY A 170 8.05 4.85 -3.92
CA GLY A 170 8.19 3.74 -4.87
C GLY A 170 6.85 3.13 -5.26
N HIS A 171 5.92 2.97 -4.31
CA HIS A 171 4.52 2.69 -4.57
C HIS A 171 3.77 3.98 -4.88
N THR A 172 3.83 4.99 -4.00
CA THR A 172 3.55 6.38 -4.34
C THR A 172 4.79 7.24 -4.12
N LEU A 173 4.72 8.52 -4.52
CA LEU A 173 5.80 9.47 -4.28
C LEU A 173 5.85 9.93 -2.83
N GLY A 174 4.74 9.87 -2.10
CA GLY A 174 4.63 10.30 -0.72
C GLY A 174 4.65 9.16 0.31
N CYS A 175 4.91 7.91 -0.09
CA CYS A 175 5.01 6.81 0.86
C CYS A 175 5.99 7.10 1.99
N CYS A 176 5.57 6.83 3.22
CA CYS A 176 6.37 6.94 4.42
C CYS A 176 6.32 5.66 5.26
N THR A 177 7.44 5.34 5.86
CA THR A 177 7.55 4.35 6.93
C THR A 177 7.68 5.08 8.26
N PHE A 178 6.87 4.72 9.25
CA PHE A 178 6.93 5.28 10.59
C PHE A 178 7.70 4.35 11.51
N LEU A 179 8.86 4.80 11.98
CA LEU A 179 9.74 3.99 12.81
C LEU A 179 9.63 4.40 14.28
N TRP A 180 9.18 3.49 15.12
CA TRP A 180 9.34 3.59 16.55
C TRP A 180 10.68 3.00 16.96
N GLU A 181 11.71 3.84 17.01
CA GLU A 181 13.12 3.43 17.21
C GLU A 181 13.33 2.62 18.48
N ARG A 182 12.73 3.06 19.61
CA ARG A 182 12.86 2.40 20.91
C ARG A 182 12.44 0.92 20.88
N GLU A 183 11.34 0.62 20.19
CA GLU A 183 10.79 -0.74 20.09
C GLU A 183 11.24 -1.48 18.83
N GLY A 184 11.91 -0.79 17.91
CA GLY A 184 12.31 -1.36 16.63
C GLY A 184 11.12 -1.77 15.76
N ILE A 185 10.00 -1.06 15.87
CA ILE A 185 8.78 -1.30 15.07
C ILE A 185 8.74 -0.30 13.93
N ALA A 186 8.68 -0.79 12.70
CA ALA A 186 8.48 0.02 11.51
C ALA A 186 7.10 -0.27 10.90
N ILE A 187 6.26 0.76 10.75
CA ILE A 187 4.97 0.68 10.09
C ILE A 187 5.14 1.28 8.70
N SER A 188 5.16 0.45 7.69
CA SER A 188 5.59 0.83 6.34
C SER A 188 4.46 1.05 5.34
N GLY A 189 3.21 0.71 5.70
CA GLY A 189 2.16 0.68 4.69
C GLY A 189 2.63 -0.11 3.46
N ASP A 190 2.55 0.50 2.30
CA ASP A 190 2.92 -0.09 1.01
C ASP A 190 4.31 0.32 0.51
N SER A 191 5.16 0.86 1.40
CA SER A 191 6.54 1.22 1.02
C SER A 191 7.36 0.01 0.56
N VAL A 192 7.12 -1.17 1.15
CA VAL A 192 7.72 -2.44 0.72
C VAL A 192 6.62 -3.44 0.43
N LEU A 193 6.63 -3.98 -0.77
CA LEU A 193 5.56 -4.80 -1.32
C LEU A 193 6.04 -6.24 -1.50
N GLY A 194 5.17 -7.17 -1.16
CA GLY A 194 5.28 -8.55 -1.62
C GLY A 194 4.33 -8.80 -2.78
N ARG A 195 4.03 -10.08 -3.01
CA ARG A 195 2.97 -10.50 -3.93
C ARG A 195 1.64 -10.36 -3.20
N GLY A 196 0.62 -9.80 -3.85
CA GLY A 196 -0.70 -9.66 -3.27
C GLY A 196 -1.28 -11.00 -2.79
N SER A 197 -2.18 -10.95 -1.82
CA SER A 197 -2.85 -12.12 -1.25
C SER A 197 -3.76 -12.84 -2.24
N ARG A 198 -4.19 -12.14 -3.27
CA ARG A 198 -5.08 -12.63 -4.32
C ARG A 198 -4.45 -12.58 -5.71
N VAL A 199 -5.29 -12.74 -6.67
CA VAL A 199 -5.09 -12.87 -8.11
C VAL A 199 -3.91 -12.10 -8.68
N GLY A 200 -3.10 -12.81 -9.46
CA GLY A 200 -1.97 -12.24 -10.17
C GLY A 200 -0.73 -12.04 -9.31
N GLY A 201 -0.89 -11.77 -8.02
CA GLY A 201 0.19 -11.71 -7.03
C GLY A 201 1.42 -10.92 -7.47
N MET A 202 1.23 -9.71 -7.96
CA MET A 202 2.30 -8.79 -8.38
C MET A 202 2.32 -7.56 -7.46
N PRO A 203 3.50 -7.05 -7.07
CA PRO A 203 3.60 -5.81 -6.31
C PRO A 203 3.21 -4.61 -7.19
N LEU A 204 2.46 -3.66 -6.65
CA LEU A 204 2.11 -2.42 -7.35
C LEU A 204 3.28 -1.42 -7.28
N ILE A 205 4.35 -1.70 -8.01
CA ILE A 205 5.52 -0.81 -8.13
C ILE A 205 5.25 0.18 -9.26
N PHE A 206 5.14 1.48 -8.93
CA PHE A 206 4.93 2.55 -9.92
C PHE A 206 6.22 3.32 -10.23
N TYR A 207 7.17 3.36 -9.28
CA TYR A 207 8.45 4.08 -9.40
C TYR A 207 9.63 3.15 -9.06
N PRO A 208 10.06 2.29 -10.02
CA PRO A 208 11.01 1.20 -9.75
C PRO A 208 12.34 1.63 -9.10
N ASP A 209 12.95 2.71 -9.59
CA ASP A 209 14.23 3.19 -9.06
C ASP A 209 14.12 3.68 -7.61
N GLN A 210 12.98 4.31 -7.27
CA GLN A 210 12.71 4.76 -5.92
C GLN A 210 12.39 3.56 -5.02
N TYR A 211 11.62 2.60 -5.51
CA TYR A 211 11.28 1.38 -4.79
C TYR A 211 12.52 0.58 -4.37
N ARG A 212 13.51 0.43 -5.25
CA ARG A 212 14.77 -0.22 -4.92
C ARG A 212 15.53 0.50 -3.79
N ARG A 213 15.63 1.83 -3.90
CA ARG A 213 16.24 2.64 -2.83
C ARG A 213 15.49 2.54 -1.51
N THR A 214 14.17 2.45 -1.58
CA THR A 214 13.29 2.27 -0.41
C THR A 214 13.54 0.95 0.30
N ILE A 215 13.68 -0.18 -0.42
CA ILE A 215 14.01 -1.47 0.20
C ILE A 215 15.32 -1.36 1.00
N GLU A 216 16.39 -0.80 0.39
CA GLU A 216 17.67 -0.62 1.08
C GLU A 216 17.57 0.35 2.27
N ARG A 217 16.75 1.38 2.13
CA ARG A 217 16.49 2.33 3.21
C ARG A 217 15.79 1.67 4.39
N VAL A 218 14.74 0.88 4.15
CA VAL A 218 14.03 0.13 5.20
C VAL A 218 14.95 -0.91 5.84
N ARG A 219 15.78 -1.61 5.06
CA ARG A 219 16.80 -2.53 5.56
C ARG A 219 17.77 -1.84 6.52
N ALA A 220 18.24 -0.65 6.18
CA ALA A 220 19.17 0.12 7.02
C ALA A 220 18.58 0.54 8.38
N LEU A 221 17.24 0.58 8.51
CA LEU A 221 16.58 0.85 9.79
C LEU A 221 16.71 -0.32 10.78
N ARG A 222 16.98 -1.53 10.30
CA ARG A 222 17.07 -2.78 11.08
C ARG A 222 15.85 -2.98 12.00
N PRO A 223 14.62 -2.93 11.51
CA PRO A 223 13.47 -3.07 12.36
C PRO A 223 13.37 -4.50 12.90
N ARG A 224 13.00 -4.65 14.16
CA ARG A 224 12.69 -5.96 14.77
C ARG A 224 11.32 -6.48 14.33
N ALA A 225 10.43 -5.55 13.96
CA ALA A 225 9.13 -5.85 13.37
C ALA A 225 8.85 -4.86 12.24
N LEU A 226 8.40 -5.39 11.11
CA LEU A 226 7.93 -4.64 9.94
C LEU A 226 6.44 -4.90 9.77
N CYS A 227 5.65 -3.83 9.90
CA CYS A 227 4.20 -3.81 9.82
C CYS A 227 3.81 -3.27 8.44
N LEU A 228 3.13 -4.09 7.65
CA LEU A 228 2.80 -3.83 6.24
C LEU A 228 1.36 -3.34 6.10
N GLY A 229 1.03 -2.68 4.99
CA GLY A 229 -0.32 -2.22 4.69
C GLY A 229 -1.27 -3.32 4.27
N HIS A 230 -0.76 -4.46 3.84
CA HIS A 230 -1.54 -5.60 3.38
C HIS A 230 -0.95 -6.92 3.82
N HIS A 231 -1.73 -8.00 3.70
CA HIS A 231 -1.22 -9.35 3.76
C HIS A 231 -0.42 -9.65 2.48
N TYR A 232 0.89 -9.66 2.58
CA TYR A 232 1.76 -10.03 1.48
C TYR A 232 2.32 -11.43 1.67
N ARG A 233 2.29 -12.23 0.61
CA ARG A 233 3.17 -13.37 0.42
C ARG A 233 4.38 -12.95 -0.42
N THR A 234 5.45 -13.69 -0.34
CA THR A 234 6.60 -13.51 -1.22
C THR A 234 6.83 -14.78 -2.04
N LEU A 235 8.02 -15.02 -2.52
CA LEU A 235 8.35 -16.25 -3.25
C LEU A 235 8.31 -17.48 -2.34
N ARG A 236 8.72 -17.34 -1.06
CA ARG A 236 8.91 -18.43 -0.10
C ARG A 236 8.12 -18.24 1.19
N GLN A 237 7.67 -17.03 1.50
CA GLN A 237 6.95 -16.75 2.74
C GLN A 237 5.44 -16.75 2.54
N THR A 238 4.75 -17.13 3.60
CA THR A 238 3.28 -17.10 3.69
C THR A 238 2.72 -15.69 3.72
N ASN A 239 1.42 -15.61 3.59
CA ASN A 239 0.65 -14.38 3.51
C ASN A 239 0.45 -13.78 4.92
N GLU A 240 1.29 -12.82 5.29
CA GLU A 240 1.25 -12.14 6.58
C GLU A 240 1.46 -10.64 6.41
N SER A 241 0.97 -9.85 7.36
CA SER A 241 1.11 -8.38 7.40
C SER A 241 2.16 -7.90 8.40
N VAL A 242 2.63 -8.74 9.32
CA VAL A 242 3.69 -8.40 10.27
C VAL A 242 4.84 -9.38 10.16
N ARG A 243 6.03 -8.89 9.80
CA ARG A 243 7.27 -9.67 9.78
C ARG A 243 8.08 -9.40 11.03
N ARG A 244 8.75 -10.40 11.60
CA ARG A 244 9.53 -10.27 12.83
C ARG A 244 10.86 -10.99 12.73
N GLY A 245 11.89 -10.42 13.39
CA GLY A 245 13.23 -11.02 13.42
C GLY A 245 13.77 -11.29 12.01
N ASP A 246 14.31 -12.46 11.78
CA ASP A 246 14.92 -12.86 10.49
C ASP A 246 13.93 -12.83 9.31
N LEU A 247 12.61 -12.89 9.57
CA LEU A 247 11.60 -12.78 8.52
C LEU A 247 11.52 -11.38 7.92
N VAL A 248 12.01 -10.34 8.61
CA VAL A 248 12.09 -8.99 8.06
C VAL A 248 13.11 -8.94 6.93
N ASP A 249 14.33 -9.38 7.18
CA ASP A 249 15.40 -9.39 6.17
C ASP A 249 15.02 -10.30 5.00
N ALA A 250 14.49 -11.48 5.29
CA ALA A 250 14.01 -12.40 4.26
C ALA A 250 12.88 -11.79 3.40
N PHE A 251 11.96 -11.02 3.99
CA PHE A 251 10.91 -10.32 3.25
C PHE A 251 11.49 -9.23 2.35
N LEU A 252 12.45 -8.45 2.83
CA LEU A 252 13.12 -7.39 2.05
C LEU A 252 13.92 -7.98 0.89
N ASP A 253 14.63 -9.10 1.13
CA ASP A 253 15.39 -9.81 0.08
C ASP A 253 14.47 -10.32 -1.02
N GLU A 254 13.36 -10.97 -0.64
CA GLU A 254 12.41 -11.51 -1.61
C GLU A 254 11.62 -10.42 -2.33
N SER A 255 11.36 -9.28 -1.68
CA SER A 255 10.74 -8.11 -2.32
C SER A 255 11.67 -7.51 -3.39
N ALA A 256 12.98 -7.45 -3.13
CA ALA A 256 13.99 -7.04 -4.10
C ALA A 256 14.09 -8.05 -5.25
N GLU A 257 14.16 -9.36 -4.94
CA GLU A 257 14.19 -10.45 -5.93
C GLU A 257 12.98 -10.41 -6.87
N ILE A 258 11.78 -10.15 -6.33
CA ILE A 258 10.56 -10.01 -7.14
C ILE A 258 10.66 -8.82 -8.11
N ALA A 259 11.17 -7.68 -7.66
CA ALA A 259 11.38 -6.52 -8.53
C ALA A 259 12.40 -6.81 -9.64
N ASP A 260 13.49 -7.53 -9.31
CA ASP A 260 14.50 -7.96 -10.29
C ASP A 260 13.94 -8.91 -11.33
N LEU A 261 13.12 -9.87 -10.91
CA LEU A 261 12.45 -10.81 -11.83
C LEU A 261 11.53 -10.07 -12.81
N ILE A 262 10.75 -9.10 -12.31
CA ILE A 262 9.83 -8.31 -13.15
C ILE A 262 10.62 -7.46 -14.15
N GLU A 263 11.68 -6.78 -13.71
CA GLU A 263 12.53 -5.98 -14.61
C GLU A 263 13.17 -6.85 -15.67
N ALA A 264 13.80 -7.96 -15.28
CA ALA A 264 14.47 -8.85 -16.21
C ALA A 264 13.52 -9.45 -17.25
N ALA A 265 12.32 -9.87 -16.84
CA ALA A 265 11.31 -10.38 -17.75
C ALA A 265 10.82 -9.28 -18.72
N THR A 266 10.61 -8.06 -18.21
CA THR A 266 10.21 -6.91 -19.03
C THR A 266 11.32 -6.56 -20.03
N ALA A 267 12.58 -6.53 -19.60
CA ALA A 267 13.72 -6.24 -20.48
C ALA A 267 13.88 -7.29 -21.60
N ARG A 268 13.73 -8.58 -21.28
CA ARG A 268 13.74 -9.65 -22.30
C ARG A 268 12.58 -9.51 -23.28
N ALA A 269 11.39 -9.16 -22.79
CA ALA A 269 10.23 -8.93 -23.64
C ALA A 269 10.44 -7.73 -24.59
N VAL A 270 10.98 -6.61 -24.11
CA VAL A 270 11.35 -5.44 -24.92
C VAL A 270 12.42 -5.80 -25.96
N ALA A 271 13.43 -6.58 -25.59
CA ALA A 271 14.48 -7.01 -26.52
C ALA A 271 13.93 -7.90 -27.64
N ALA A 272 12.95 -8.74 -27.35
CA ALA A 272 12.35 -9.65 -28.31
C ALA A 272 11.31 -9.00 -29.22
N GLU A 273 10.47 -8.11 -28.70
CA GLU A 273 9.40 -7.44 -29.45
C GLU A 273 9.89 -6.13 -30.13
N GLY A 274 10.96 -5.52 -29.61
CA GLY A 274 11.47 -4.22 -30.03
C GLY A 274 10.98 -3.06 -29.15
N ARG A 275 11.82 -2.03 -29.01
CA ARG A 275 11.52 -0.86 -28.14
C ARG A 275 10.29 -0.07 -28.57
N GLU A 276 9.97 -0.10 -29.87
CA GLU A 276 8.83 0.61 -30.46
C GLU A 276 7.55 -0.25 -30.52
N ALA A 277 7.62 -1.51 -30.07
CA ALA A 277 6.45 -2.38 -30.07
C ALA A 277 5.34 -1.83 -29.14
N PRO A 278 4.06 -2.11 -29.44
CA PRO A 278 2.96 -1.83 -28.52
C PRO A 278 3.17 -2.52 -27.17
N PHE A 279 2.59 -1.98 -26.12
CA PHE A 279 2.80 -2.50 -24.76
C PHE A 279 2.21 -3.91 -24.56
N GLU A 280 1.07 -4.23 -25.16
CA GLU A 280 0.37 -5.50 -24.92
C GLU A 280 1.20 -6.76 -25.27
N PRO A 281 1.86 -6.87 -26.44
CA PRO A 281 2.77 -7.99 -26.74
C PRO A 281 3.92 -8.12 -25.69
N ILE A 282 4.49 -7.00 -25.29
CA ILE A 282 5.55 -6.96 -24.27
C ILE A 282 5.02 -7.50 -22.93
N LEU A 283 3.84 -7.02 -22.50
CA LEU A 283 3.19 -7.48 -21.28
C LEU A 283 2.93 -8.99 -21.30
N ARG A 284 2.35 -9.52 -22.38
CA ARG A 284 2.06 -10.96 -22.50
C ARG A 284 3.33 -11.81 -22.45
N ARG A 285 4.37 -11.38 -23.12
CA ARG A 285 5.67 -12.06 -23.11
C ARG A 285 6.32 -12.01 -21.73
N ALA A 286 6.34 -10.85 -21.08
CA ALA A 286 6.88 -10.71 -19.72
C ALA A 286 6.13 -11.59 -18.71
N LEU A 287 4.79 -11.64 -18.78
CA LEU A 287 3.98 -12.50 -17.91
C LEU A 287 4.22 -13.99 -18.16
N ALA A 288 4.37 -14.40 -19.42
CA ALA A 288 4.71 -15.79 -19.75
C ALA A 288 6.08 -16.19 -19.18
N ASP A 289 7.06 -15.28 -19.26
CA ASP A 289 8.41 -15.48 -18.74
C ASP A 289 8.43 -15.53 -17.21
N LEU A 290 7.65 -14.70 -16.55
CA LEU A 290 7.48 -14.68 -15.09
C LEU A 290 6.75 -15.93 -14.55
N GLY A 291 5.90 -16.57 -15.36
CA GLY A 291 5.02 -17.64 -14.91
C GLY A 291 5.73 -18.86 -14.31
N ALA A 292 6.98 -19.10 -14.69
CA ALA A 292 7.80 -20.18 -14.11
C ALA A 292 8.37 -19.84 -12.73
N ALA A 293 8.84 -18.60 -12.56
CA ALA A 293 9.45 -18.12 -11.30
C ALA A 293 8.40 -17.62 -10.30
N MET A 294 7.34 -17.03 -10.81
CA MET A 294 6.21 -16.50 -10.04
C MET A 294 4.90 -17.03 -10.62
N PRO A 295 4.45 -18.24 -10.27
CA PRO A 295 3.18 -18.77 -10.74
C PRO A 295 2.07 -17.75 -10.42
N LEU A 296 1.55 -17.12 -11.45
CA LEU A 296 0.40 -16.24 -11.36
C LEU A 296 -0.80 -17.15 -11.17
N ALA A 297 -1.73 -16.79 -10.28
CA ALA A 297 -2.97 -17.52 -10.18
C ALA A 297 -3.65 -17.43 -11.54
N ASN A 298 -3.70 -18.56 -12.26
CA ASN A 298 -4.37 -18.66 -13.54
C ASN A 298 -5.86 -18.51 -13.30
N GLU A 299 -6.38 -17.32 -13.45
CA GLU A 299 -7.77 -17.16 -13.83
C GLU A 299 -7.83 -17.45 -15.34
N ALA A 300 -8.05 -18.71 -15.65
CA ALA A 300 -8.21 -19.15 -17.04
C ALA A 300 -9.33 -18.31 -17.69
N GLY A 301 -8.97 -17.54 -18.71
CA GLY A 301 -9.91 -16.68 -19.44
C GLY A 301 -10.13 -15.29 -18.88
N ALA A 302 -9.54 -14.90 -17.77
CA ALA A 302 -9.60 -13.53 -17.31
C ALA A 302 -8.71 -12.64 -18.19
N ASP A 303 -9.22 -11.49 -18.54
CA ASP A 303 -8.42 -10.38 -19.02
C ASP A 303 -7.30 -10.08 -18.02
N LEU A 304 -6.12 -9.73 -18.56
CA LEU A 304 -4.93 -9.40 -17.78
C LEU A 304 -5.28 -8.50 -16.59
N PRO A 305 -5.06 -8.95 -15.33
CA PRO A 305 -5.46 -8.19 -14.15
C PRO A 305 -4.64 -6.91 -14.06
N ASN A 306 -5.28 -5.80 -13.66
CA ASN A 306 -4.61 -4.50 -13.55
C ASN A 306 -3.38 -4.56 -12.62
N GLY A 307 -3.43 -5.35 -11.56
CA GLY A 307 -2.30 -5.58 -10.67
C GLY A 307 -1.07 -6.21 -11.33
N ALA A 308 -1.23 -6.96 -12.42
CA ALA A 308 -0.09 -7.49 -13.19
C ALA A 308 0.45 -6.46 -14.20
N VAL A 309 -0.40 -5.52 -14.64
CA VAL A 309 -0.04 -4.51 -15.65
C VAL A 309 0.86 -3.43 -15.07
N ALA A 310 0.51 -2.91 -13.90
CA ALA A 310 1.17 -1.75 -13.30
C ALA A 310 2.70 -1.88 -13.16
N PRO A 311 3.25 -2.93 -12.53
CA PRO A 311 4.70 -3.03 -12.38
C PRO A 311 5.41 -3.23 -13.71
N ILE A 312 4.86 -4.04 -14.64
CA ILE A 312 5.47 -4.24 -15.96
C ILE A 312 5.44 -2.94 -16.77
N SER A 313 4.36 -2.15 -16.71
CA SER A 313 4.28 -0.86 -17.39
C SER A 313 5.28 0.15 -16.84
N ALA A 314 5.53 0.13 -15.53
CA ALA A 314 6.51 1.01 -14.89
C ALA A 314 7.94 0.69 -15.34
N PHE A 315 8.34 -0.59 -15.32
CA PHE A 315 9.66 -1.00 -15.83
C PHE A 315 9.79 -0.79 -17.35
N TRP A 316 8.74 -1.09 -18.12
CA TRP A 316 8.73 -0.82 -19.56
C TRP A 316 8.95 0.66 -19.88
N SER A 317 8.31 1.55 -19.15
CA SER A 317 8.50 3.00 -19.33
C SER A 317 9.93 3.44 -19.04
N GLY A 318 10.54 2.93 -17.97
CA GLY A 318 11.94 3.18 -17.66
C GLY A 318 12.90 2.69 -18.76
N LEU A 319 12.62 1.51 -19.34
CA LEU A 319 13.44 0.91 -20.38
C LEU A 319 13.28 1.57 -21.76
N THR A 320 12.11 2.09 -22.08
CA THR A 320 11.80 2.62 -23.43
C THR A 320 11.72 4.14 -23.49
N GLY A 321 11.48 4.82 -22.37
CA GLY A 321 11.22 6.25 -22.31
C GLY A 321 9.79 6.64 -22.72
N ARG A 322 8.84 5.69 -22.69
CA ARG A 322 7.45 5.84 -23.18
C ARG A 322 6.43 5.78 -22.06
#